data_4a69fad12e7752495418919ee578c5ea
#
_entry.id   4a69fad12e7752495418919ee578c5ea
#
_cell.length_a   1.000
_cell.length_b   1.000
_cell.length_c   1.000
_cell.angle_alpha   90.00
_cell.angle_beta   90.00
_cell.angle_gamma   90.00
#
_symmetry.space_group_name_H-M   'P 1'
#
loop_
_entity.id
_entity.type
_entity.pdbx_description
1 polymer ?
#
loop_
_entity_poly.entity_id
_entity_poly.type
_entity_poly.pdbx_seq_one_letter_code
_entity_poly.pdbx_strand_id
1 'polypeptide(L)'
;MQNINLEDYKGVYVFAQQVDNELSGIAFELLGEAGRLAKPLNTEVTAVLLGSNVGNLVDQLAEYGADKVIVVDNPELETYRTEPYAQALTAVINEFKPEIMLVGATAIGRDLGPTVSARVATGLTADCTVLEIGDFPINPIPGREQKHNQLLMTRPAFGGNTIATIACPDHKPQIGRAHV
;
A
#
# COMPACT_ATOMS: atom_id res chain seq x y z
N MET A 1 14.42 -16.62 12.62
CA MET A 1 13.48 -16.10 11.61
C MET A 1 12.09 -16.47 12.10
N GLN A 2 11.22 -15.49 12.36
CA GLN A 2 9.81 -15.80 12.64
C GLN A 2 9.20 -16.42 11.39
N ASN A 3 8.53 -17.57 11.56
CA ASN A 3 7.73 -18.15 10.48
C ASN A 3 6.53 -17.23 10.23
N ILE A 4 6.66 -16.35 9.23
CA ILE A 4 5.57 -15.46 8.81
C ILE A 4 4.62 -16.30 7.97
N ASN A 5 3.40 -16.51 8.47
CA ASN A 5 2.35 -17.14 7.67
C ASN A 5 1.72 -16.08 6.76
N LEU A 6 1.96 -16.18 5.45
CA LEU A 6 1.45 -15.22 4.47
C LEU A 6 -0.08 -15.26 4.33
N GLU A 7 -0.73 -16.33 4.75
CA GLU A 7 -2.20 -16.48 4.73
C GLU A 7 -2.91 -15.60 5.78
N ASP A 8 -2.17 -15.14 6.80
CA ASP A 8 -2.71 -14.21 7.80
C ASP A 8 -2.92 -12.80 7.26
N TYR A 9 -2.28 -12.46 6.14
CA TYR A 9 -2.31 -11.13 5.55
C TYR A 9 -3.51 -10.99 4.62
N LYS A 10 -4.38 -10.01 4.90
CA LYS A 10 -5.62 -9.77 4.15
C LYS A 10 -5.93 -8.28 4.02
N GLY A 11 -6.66 -7.94 2.96
CA GLY A 11 -7.14 -6.60 2.73
C GLY A 11 -6.21 -5.72 1.91
N VAL A 12 -6.80 -4.76 1.23
CA VAL A 12 -6.08 -3.72 0.49
C VAL A 12 -6.07 -2.46 1.33
N TYR A 13 -4.88 -2.05 1.75
CA TYR A 13 -4.69 -0.88 2.60
C TYR A 13 -4.12 0.27 1.79
N VAL A 14 -4.55 1.47 2.14
CA VAL A 14 -4.10 2.72 1.52
C VAL A 14 -3.54 3.63 2.60
N PHE A 15 -2.32 4.10 2.43
CA PHE A 15 -1.82 5.22 3.22
C PHE A 15 -2.55 6.49 2.78
N ALA A 16 -3.51 6.94 3.58
CA ALA A 16 -4.30 8.13 3.34
C ALA A 16 -3.49 9.38 3.71
N GLN A 17 -2.69 9.87 2.75
CA GLN A 17 -1.85 11.03 2.98
C GLN A 17 -2.69 12.26 3.28
N GLN A 18 -2.36 12.97 4.35
CA GLN A 18 -2.88 14.27 4.70
C GLN A 18 -1.72 15.24 4.98
N VAL A 19 -1.95 16.51 4.82
CA VAL A 19 -1.05 17.62 5.18
C VAL A 19 -1.92 18.71 5.79
N ASP A 20 -1.51 19.23 6.94
CA ASP A 20 -2.21 20.30 7.65
C ASP A 20 -3.71 20.02 7.89
N ASN A 21 -4.04 18.76 8.22
CA ASN A 21 -5.39 18.27 8.46
C ASN A 21 -6.32 18.35 7.23
N GLU A 22 -5.72 18.23 6.03
CA GLU A 22 -6.43 18.12 4.76
C GLU A 22 -5.95 16.88 4.00
N LEU A 23 -6.90 16.06 3.50
CA LEU A 23 -6.57 14.90 2.69
C LEU A 23 -6.01 15.33 1.33
N SER A 24 -4.88 14.75 0.97
CA SER A 24 -4.28 14.96 -0.36
C SER A 24 -5.09 14.23 -1.43
N GLY A 25 -5.20 14.80 -2.63
CA GLY A 25 -5.95 14.21 -3.75
C GLY A 25 -5.54 12.77 -4.05
N ILE A 26 -4.26 12.46 -3.91
CA ILE A 26 -3.73 11.10 -4.10
C ILE A 26 -4.39 10.05 -3.17
N ALA A 27 -4.86 10.43 -1.98
CA ALA A 27 -5.54 9.52 -1.08
C ALA A 27 -6.85 9.01 -1.70
N PHE A 28 -7.61 9.87 -2.34
CA PHE A 28 -8.87 9.51 -3.00
C PHE A 28 -8.65 8.64 -4.24
N GLU A 29 -7.65 8.97 -5.03
CA GLU A 29 -7.26 8.21 -6.22
C GLU A 29 -6.84 6.78 -5.83
N LEU A 30 -6.01 6.64 -4.80
CA LEU A 30 -5.59 5.34 -4.28
C LEU A 30 -6.75 4.54 -3.66
N LEU A 31 -7.73 5.18 -3.02
CA LEU A 31 -8.92 4.49 -2.52
C LEU A 31 -9.76 3.91 -3.67
N GLY A 32 -9.94 4.66 -4.76
CA GLY A 32 -10.60 4.17 -5.96
C GLY A 32 -9.87 2.95 -6.55
N GLU A 33 -8.54 3.03 -6.65
CA GLU A 33 -7.71 1.93 -7.14
C GLU A 33 -7.73 0.73 -6.20
N ALA A 34 -7.66 0.95 -4.89
CA ALA A 34 -7.78 -0.11 -3.88
C ALA A 34 -9.12 -0.86 -3.99
N GLY A 35 -10.23 -0.14 -4.22
CA GLY A 35 -11.54 -0.74 -4.45
C GLY A 35 -11.56 -1.64 -5.69
N ARG A 36 -10.86 -1.24 -6.75
CA ARG A 36 -10.72 -2.06 -7.97
C ARG A 36 -9.91 -3.35 -7.70
N LEU A 37 -8.84 -3.25 -6.92
CA LEU A 37 -7.99 -4.40 -6.55
C LEU A 37 -8.65 -5.32 -5.52
N ALA A 38 -9.46 -4.79 -4.61
CA ALA A 38 -10.13 -5.56 -3.56
C ALA A 38 -11.23 -6.50 -4.10
N LYS A 39 -11.89 -6.11 -5.20
CA LYS A 39 -12.98 -6.90 -5.81
C LYS A 39 -12.57 -8.34 -6.18
N PRO A 40 -11.54 -8.57 -7.01
CA PRO A 40 -11.12 -9.93 -7.35
C PRO A 40 -10.57 -10.72 -6.14
N LEU A 41 -10.07 -10.05 -5.12
CA LEU A 41 -9.60 -10.67 -3.87
C LEU A 41 -10.73 -10.96 -2.88
N ASN A 42 -11.95 -10.47 -3.15
CA ASN A 42 -13.10 -10.54 -2.25
C ASN A 42 -12.75 -10.07 -0.83
N THR A 43 -12.14 -8.90 -0.74
CA THR A 43 -11.64 -8.33 0.51
C THR A 43 -12.04 -6.86 0.65
N GLU A 44 -11.75 -6.28 1.82
CA GLU A 44 -12.10 -4.91 2.17
C GLU A 44 -10.96 -3.93 1.85
N VAL A 45 -11.34 -2.67 1.66
CA VAL A 45 -10.43 -1.53 1.55
C VAL A 45 -10.30 -0.84 2.90
N THR A 46 -9.08 -0.70 3.39
CA THR A 46 -8.79 -0.02 4.65
C THR A 46 -7.92 1.21 4.40
N ALA A 47 -8.38 2.38 4.81
CA ALA A 47 -7.55 3.58 4.84
C ALA A 47 -6.75 3.63 6.15
N VAL A 48 -5.47 3.99 6.07
CA VAL A 48 -4.61 4.25 7.23
C VAL A 48 -4.33 5.74 7.29
N LEU A 49 -4.88 6.41 8.29
CA LEU A 49 -4.79 7.85 8.50
C LEU A 49 -3.88 8.14 9.69
N LEU A 50 -2.77 8.80 9.44
CA LEU A 50 -1.80 9.20 10.45
C LEU A 50 -1.82 10.74 10.61
N GLY A 51 -1.85 11.23 11.84
CA GLY A 51 -1.81 12.66 12.08
C GLY A 51 -2.06 13.04 13.53
N SER A 52 -2.36 14.30 13.75
CA SER A 52 -2.79 14.86 15.04
C SER A 52 -4.12 15.57 14.88
N ASN A 53 -5.12 15.20 15.70
CA ASN A 53 -6.48 15.70 15.61
C ASN A 53 -7.15 15.49 14.22
N VAL A 54 -6.89 14.34 13.59
CA VAL A 54 -7.33 14.02 12.22
C VAL A 54 -8.67 13.30 12.14
N GLY A 55 -9.36 13.09 13.25
CA GLY A 55 -10.63 12.34 13.32
C GLY A 55 -11.74 12.90 12.42
N ASN A 56 -11.72 14.21 12.11
CA ASN A 56 -12.64 14.87 11.21
C ASN A 56 -12.51 14.43 9.73
N LEU A 57 -11.42 13.75 9.37
CA LEU A 57 -11.19 13.29 8.00
C LEU A 57 -11.74 11.88 7.71
N VAL A 58 -12.22 11.19 8.76
CA VAL A 58 -12.66 9.78 8.65
C VAL A 58 -13.87 9.63 7.73
N ASP A 59 -14.88 10.48 7.90
CA ASP A 59 -16.10 10.41 7.09
C ASP A 59 -15.81 10.61 5.60
N GLN A 60 -14.89 11.52 5.29
CA GLN A 60 -14.47 11.78 3.91
C GLN A 60 -13.78 10.55 3.30
N LEU A 61 -12.94 9.83 4.05
CA LEU A 61 -12.32 8.60 3.57
C LEU A 61 -13.36 7.48 3.31
N ALA A 62 -14.37 7.38 4.17
CA ALA A 62 -15.46 6.43 3.98
C ALA A 62 -16.30 6.76 2.73
N GLU A 63 -16.62 8.03 2.50
CA GLU A 63 -17.34 8.49 1.29
C GLU A 63 -16.59 8.15 0.00
N TYR A 64 -15.26 8.15 0.02
CA TYR A 64 -14.42 7.80 -1.14
C TYR A 64 -14.06 6.32 -1.24
N GLY A 65 -14.70 5.45 -0.43
CA GLY A 65 -14.68 4.01 -0.64
C GLY A 65 -13.82 3.20 0.32
N ALA A 66 -13.40 3.78 1.44
CA ALA A 66 -12.83 2.99 2.52
C ALA A 66 -13.93 2.25 3.30
N ASP A 67 -13.85 0.92 3.36
CA ASP A 67 -14.74 0.11 4.21
C ASP A 67 -14.36 0.24 5.68
N LYS A 68 -13.08 0.50 5.95
CA LYS A 68 -12.52 0.72 7.29
C LYS A 68 -11.51 1.87 7.27
N VAL A 69 -11.41 2.57 8.38
CA VAL A 69 -10.37 3.58 8.60
C VAL A 69 -9.65 3.28 9.91
N ILE A 70 -8.33 3.08 9.83
CA ILE A 70 -7.46 2.99 10.98
C ILE A 70 -6.85 4.37 11.20
N VAL A 71 -7.13 4.95 12.36
CA VAL A 71 -6.61 6.27 12.73
C VAL A 71 -5.51 6.10 13.77
N VAL A 72 -4.34 6.64 13.49
CA VAL A 72 -3.28 6.82 14.49
C VAL A 72 -3.17 8.31 14.76
N ASP A 73 -3.80 8.73 15.84
CA ASP A 73 -3.87 10.13 16.26
C ASP A 73 -2.87 10.38 17.39
N ASN A 74 -1.83 11.14 17.10
CA ASN A 74 -0.78 11.43 18.07
C ASN A 74 -0.13 12.80 17.76
N PRO A 75 0.14 13.65 18.75
CA PRO A 75 0.81 14.93 18.55
C PRO A 75 2.15 14.86 17.82
N GLU A 76 2.90 13.75 17.94
CA GLU A 76 4.15 13.51 17.22
C GLU A 76 3.96 13.39 15.70
N LEU A 77 2.72 13.18 15.24
CA LEU A 77 2.35 13.05 13.84
C LEU A 77 1.72 14.33 13.26
N GLU A 78 1.75 15.45 13.99
CA GLU A 78 1.19 16.74 13.53
C GLU A 78 1.85 17.20 12.23
N THR A 79 3.18 17.15 12.18
CA THR A 79 3.94 17.46 10.96
C THR A 79 4.66 16.21 10.49
N TYR A 80 4.69 16.00 9.17
CA TYR A 80 5.40 14.85 8.61
C TYR A 80 6.87 14.85 9.00
N ARG A 81 7.29 13.76 9.62
CA ARG A 81 8.67 13.38 9.87
C ARG A 81 8.81 11.90 9.59
N THR A 82 9.86 11.50 8.90
CA THR A 82 10.05 10.11 8.45
C THR A 82 9.95 9.11 9.59
N GLU A 83 10.64 9.34 10.68
CA GLU A 83 10.76 8.37 11.78
C GLU A 83 9.43 8.10 12.51
N PRO A 84 8.69 9.11 13.01
CA PRO A 84 7.39 8.86 13.66
C PRO A 84 6.37 8.22 12.75
N TYR A 85 6.28 8.68 11.49
CA TYR A 85 5.35 8.13 10.50
C TYR A 85 5.70 6.69 10.12
N ALA A 86 6.99 6.39 9.92
CA ALA A 86 7.44 5.04 9.61
C ALA A 86 7.20 4.09 10.79
N GLN A 87 7.40 4.54 12.03
CA GLN A 87 7.10 3.76 13.22
C GLN A 87 5.60 3.45 13.32
N ALA A 88 4.74 4.46 13.15
CA ALA A 88 3.29 4.31 13.21
C ALA A 88 2.78 3.37 12.11
N LEU A 89 3.19 3.57 10.85
CA LEU A 89 2.75 2.72 9.75
C LEU A 89 3.27 1.29 9.86
N THR A 90 4.49 1.10 10.33
CA THR A 90 5.04 -0.24 10.63
C THR A 90 4.24 -0.95 11.72
N ALA A 91 3.85 -0.25 12.77
CA ALA A 91 3.01 -0.81 13.83
C ALA A 91 1.65 -1.26 13.30
N VAL A 92 1.00 -0.43 12.47
CA VAL A 92 -0.27 -0.79 11.80
C VAL A 92 -0.10 -2.04 10.93
N ILE A 93 0.95 -2.12 10.12
CA ILE A 93 1.21 -3.28 9.25
C ILE A 93 1.41 -4.56 10.08
N ASN A 94 2.17 -4.48 11.16
CA ASN A 94 2.45 -5.65 12.00
C ASN A 94 1.21 -6.13 12.75
N GLU A 95 0.34 -5.23 13.19
CA GLU A 95 -0.89 -5.53 13.93
C GLU A 95 -1.97 -6.09 13.00
N PHE A 96 -2.23 -5.40 11.89
CA PHE A 96 -3.38 -5.68 11.03
C PHE A 96 -3.05 -6.55 9.82
N LYS A 97 -1.78 -6.77 9.52
CA LYS A 97 -1.29 -7.65 8.46
C LYS A 97 -1.98 -7.45 7.10
N PRO A 98 -1.83 -6.28 6.47
CA PRO A 98 -2.39 -6.03 5.15
C PRO A 98 -1.79 -6.96 4.10
N GLU A 99 -2.58 -7.43 3.15
CA GLU A 99 -2.08 -8.18 2.00
C GLU A 99 -1.37 -7.25 1.01
N ILE A 100 -2.00 -6.11 0.74
CA ILE A 100 -1.51 -5.06 -0.15
C ILE A 100 -1.50 -3.74 0.61
N MET A 101 -0.45 -2.94 0.40
CA MET A 101 -0.35 -1.57 0.87
C MET A 101 -0.06 -0.65 -0.31
N LEU A 102 -0.93 0.33 -0.53
CA LEU A 102 -0.75 1.37 -1.54
C LEU A 102 -0.26 2.67 -0.90
N VAL A 103 0.73 3.26 -1.52
CA VAL A 103 1.33 4.55 -1.12
C VAL A 103 1.40 5.45 -2.35
N GLY A 104 1.09 6.73 -2.22
CA GLY A 104 1.18 7.68 -3.31
C GLY A 104 2.63 7.99 -3.71
N ALA A 105 2.89 8.24 -4.98
CA ALA A 105 4.19 8.64 -5.48
C ALA A 105 4.47 10.15 -5.26
N THR A 106 4.14 10.65 -4.09
CA THR A 106 4.41 12.01 -3.60
C THR A 106 5.79 12.12 -2.95
N ALA A 107 6.22 13.31 -2.57
CA ALA A 107 7.44 13.51 -1.80
C ALA A 107 7.42 12.70 -0.48
N ILE A 108 6.30 12.73 0.26
CA ILE A 108 6.10 11.94 1.49
C ILE A 108 6.17 10.44 1.19
N GLY A 109 5.43 9.96 0.18
CA GLY A 109 5.42 8.53 -0.14
C GLY A 109 6.74 8.01 -0.70
N ARG A 110 7.54 8.86 -1.33
CA ARG A 110 8.90 8.53 -1.80
C ARG A 110 9.90 8.34 -0.65
N ASP A 111 9.66 8.99 0.47
CA ASP A 111 10.46 8.88 1.69
C ASP A 111 9.93 7.76 2.61
N LEU A 112 8.62 7.78 2.88
CA LEU A 112 7.98 6.85 3.82
C LEU A 112 7.95 5.40 3.30
N GLY A 113 7.56 5.20 2.04
CA GLY A 113 7.37 3.87 1.46
C GLY A 113 8.60 2.96 1.58
N PRO A 114 9.78 3.36 1.07
CA PRO A 114 11.00 2.58 1.20
C PRO A 114 11.42 2.31 2.65
N THR A 115 11.25 3.30 3.53
CA THR A 115 11.58 3.18 4.95
C THR A 115 10.73 2.11 5.63
N VAL A 116 9.42 2.11 5.37
CA VAL A 116 8.48 1.09 5.91
C VAL A 116 8.76 -0.27 5.29
N SER A 117 8.95 -0.35 3.98
CA SER A 117 9.26 -1.59 3.25
C SER A 117 10.48 -2.29 3.85
N ALA A 118 11.55 -1.54 4.15
CA ALA A 118 12.75 -2.08 4.79
C ALA A 118 12.48 -2.60 6.21
N ARG A 119 11.64 -1.90 7.00
CA ARG A 119 11.29 -2.29 8.37
C ARG A 119 10.47 -3.57 8.46
N VAL A 120 9.55 -3.76 7.52
CA VAL A 120 8.72 -4.97 7.48
C VAL A 120 9.32 -6.08 6.59
N ALA A 121 10.55 -5.88 6.11
CA ALA A 121 11.31 -6.84 5.29
C ALA A 121 10.55 -7.33 4.06
N THR A 122 9.91 -6.41 3.33
CA THR A 122 9.18 -6.71 2.09
C THR A 122 9.69 -5.86 0.91
N GLY A 123 9.28 -6.23 -0.30
CA GLY A 123 9.57 -5.44 -1.50
C GLY A 123 8.61 -4.27 -1.68
N LEU A 124 9.12 -3.20 -2.29
CA LEU A 124 8.31 -2.07 -2.76
C LEU A 124 8.59 -1.84 -4.25
N THR A 125 7.54 -1.76 -5.06
CA THR A 125 7.67 -1.32 -6.44
C THR A 125 7.34 0.16 -6.56
N ALA A 126 8.31 0.93 -7.03
CA ALA A 126 8.21 2.38 -7.15
C ALA A 126 7.63 2.79 -8.50
N ASP A 127 6.90 3.93 -8.48
CA ASP A 127 6.43 4.61 -9.68
C ASP A 127 5.57 3.72 -10.61
N CYS A 128 4.69 2.91 -9.99
CA CYS A 128 3.74 2.06 -10.71
C CYS A 128 2.73 2.93 -11.46
N THR A 129 2.48 2.56 -12.72
CA THR A 129 1.48 3.21 -13.59
C THR A 129 0.27 2.32 -13.83
N VAL A 130 0.40 1.00 -13.59
CA VAL A 130 -0.71 0.04 -13.64
C VAL A 130 -0.56 -0.93 -12.47
N LEU A 131 -1.68 -1.20 -11.80
CA LEU A 131 -1.80 -2.18 -10.73
C LEU A 131 -2.89 -3.18 -11.09
N GLU A 132 -2.64 -4.47 -10.98
CA GLU A 132 -3.60 -5.51 -11.31
C GLU A 132 -3.46 -6.71 -10.37
N ILE A 133 -4.53 -7.46 -10.19
CA ILE A 133 -4.47 -8.76 -9.51
C ILE A 133 -4.36 -9.85 -10.59
N GLY A 134 -3.38 -10.71 -10.44
CA GLY A 134 -3.15 -11.78 -11.41
C GLY A 134 -2.20 -12.85 -10.88
N ASP A 135 -1.84 -13.77 -11.76
CA ASP A 135 -0.95 -14.88 -11.45
C ASP A 135 0.51 -14.54 -11.77
N PHE A 136 1.42 -15.01 -10.92
CA PHE A 136 2.85 -14.81 -11.13
C PHE A 136 3.64 -16.13 -10.98
N PRO A 137 4.52 -16.48 -11.93
CA PRO A 137 4.79 -15.77 -13.20
C PRO A 137 3.54 -15.71 -14.09
N ILE A 138 3.40 -14.64 -14.88
CA ILE A 138 2.24 -14.42 -15.76
C ILE A 138 2.03 -15.59 -16.72
N ASN A 139 3.11 -16.09 -17.30
CA ASN A 139 3.10 -17.32 -18.07
C ASN A 139 3.68 -18.47 -17.23
N PRO A 140 3.02 -19.64 -17.19
CA PRO A 140 3.54 -20.79 -16.48
C PRO A 140 4.94 -21.19 -16.96
N ILE A 141 5.85 -21.40 -16.00
CA ILE A 141 7.22 -21.82 -16.28
C ILE A 141 7.37 -23.28 -15.79
N PRO A 142 7.79 -24.23 -16.62
CA PRO A 142 7.98 -25.61 -16.20
C PRO A 142 8.88 -25.72 -14.97
N GLY A 143 8.40 -26.42 -13.93
CA GLY A 143 9.12 -26.62 -12.67
C GLY A 143 9.06 -25.45 -11.69
N ARG A 144 8.36 -24.37 -12.01
CA ARG A 144 8.11 -23.25 -11.10
C ARG A 144 6.63 -23.16 -10.74
N GLU A 145 6.34 -23.10 -9.43
CA GLU A 145 4.99 -22.89 -8.94
C GLU A 145 4.47 -21.51 -9.34
N GLN A 146 3.24 -21.47 -9.84
CA GLN A 146 2.53 -20.21 -10.13
C GLN A 146 1.78 -19.77 -8.88
N LYS A 147 2.05 -18.55 -8.41
CA LYS A 147 1.34 -17.92 -7.30
C LYS A 147 0.13 -17.18 -7.84
N HIS A 148 -1.04 -17.45 -7.28
CA HIS A 148 -2.29 -16.81 -7.68
C HIS A 148 -2.59 -15.55 -6.88
N ASN A 149 -3.43 -14.67 -7.44
CA ASN A 149 -3.91 -13.46 -6.77
C ASN A 149 -2.79 -12.52 -6.27
N GLN A 150 -1.73 -12.37 -7.05
CA GLN A 150 -0.64 -11.48 -6.72
C GLN A 150 -0.90 -10.06 -7.22
N LEU A 151 -0.40 -9.06 -6.50
CA LEU A 151 -0.35 -7.69 -7.01
C LEU A 151 0.71 -7.61 -8.10
N LEU A 152 0.28 -7.41 -9.33
CA LEU A 152 1.12 -7.15 -10.50
C LEU A 152 1.28 -5.64 -10.65
N MET A 153 2.52 -5.17 -10.52
CA MET A 153 2.87 -3.76 -10.51
C MET A 153 3.67 -3.43 -11.77
N THR A 154 3.04 -2.71 -12.68
CA THR A 154 3.67 -2.33 -13.95
C THR A 154 4.22 -0.93 -13.87
N ARG A 155 5.45 -0.76 -14.31
CA ARG A 155 6.16 0.51 -14.36
C ARG A 155 7.02 0.65 -15.60
N PRO A 156 7.25 1.88 -16.11
CA PRO A 156 8.28 2.12 -17.10
C PRO A 156 9.67 1.77 -16.52
N ALA A 157 10.48 1.06 -17.31
CA ALA A 157 11.86 0.77 -17.01
C ALA A 157 12.78 1.76 -17.72
N PHE A 158 14.10 1.57 -17.59
CA PHE A 158 15.13 2.46 -18.12
C PHE A 158 14.89 2.90 -19.57
N GLY A 159 15.00 4.22 -19.81
CA GLY A 159 14.91 4.81 -21.15
C GLY A 159 13.49 5.01 -21.69
N GLY A 160 12.45 4.68 -20.94
CA GLY A 160 11.04 4.93 -21.33
C GLY A 160 10.47 3.98 -22.38
N ASN A 161 11.27 3.12 -22.99
CA ASN A 161 10.84 2.19 -24.05
C ASN A 161 10.58 0.76 -23.56
N THR A 162 10.83 0.48 -22.29
CA THR A 162 10.63 -0.84 -21.69
C THR A 162 9.63 -0.73 -20.54
N ILE A 163 8.71 -1.67 -20.47
CA ILE A 163 7.74 -1.78 -19.38
C ILE A 163 8.08 -3.06 -18.60
N ALA A 164 8.15 -2.95 -17.27
CA ALA A 164 8.37 -4.08 -16.38
C ALA A 164 7.16 -4.33 -15.50
N THR A 165 6.67 -5.56 -15.47
CA THR A 165 5.67 -6.01 -14.49
C THR A 165 6.38 -6.78 -13.39
N ILE A 166 6.20 -6.32 -12.16
CA ILE A 166 6.90 -6.79 -10.96
C ILE A 166 5.85 -7.34 -9.98
N ALA A 167 6.19 -8.44 -9.33
CA ALA A 167 5.42 -8.98 -8.21
C ALA A 167 6.35 -9.30 -7.03
N CYS A 168 5.78 -9.37 -5.82
CA CYS A 168 6.49 -9.75 -4.60
C CYS A 168 5.77 -10.93 -3.93
N PRO A 169 5.81 -12.15 -4.51
CA PRO A 169 4.95 -13.26 -4.10
C PRO A 169 5.35 -13.89 -2.77
N ASP A 170 6.57 -13.70 -2.31
CA ASP A 170 7.13 -14.40 -1.15
C ASP A 170 7.15 -13.53 0.13
N HIS A 171 6.70 -12.28 0.04
CA HIS A 171 6.68 -11.34 1.15
C HIS A 171 5.36 -10.54 1.17
N LYS A 172 4.91 -10.17 2.37
CA LYS A 172 3.72 -9.34 2.61
C LYS A 172 4.05 -8.21 3.61
N PRO A 173 3.35 -7.07 3.49
CA PRO A 173 2.44 -6.72 2.40
C PRO A 173 3.17 -6.56 1.07
N GLN A 174 2.44 -6.71 -0.04
CA GLN A 174 2.93 -6.27 -1.34
C GLN A 174 2.75 -4.76 -1.43
N ILE A 175 3.84 -3.99 -1.52
CA ILE A 175 3.77 -2.53 -1.48
C ILE A 175 3.92 -1.95 -2.87
N GLY A 176 2.86 -1.25 -3.33
CA GLY A 176 2.86 -0.47 -4.56
C GLY A 176 2.91 1.03 -4.26
N ARG A 177 3.93 1.73 -4.78
CA ARG A 177 3.97 3.19 -4.79
C ARG A 177 3.56 3.67 -6.17
N ALA A 178 2.31 4.17 -6.26
CA ALA A 178 1.67 4.44 -7.52
C ALA A 178 1.55 5.94 -7.82
N HIS A 179 1.69 6.24 -9.11
CA HIS A 179 1.11 7.42 -9.75
C HIS A 179 -0.28 6.98 -10.27
N VAL A 180 -1.31 7.64 -9.82
CA VAL A 180 -2.69 7.38 -10.27
C VAL A 180 -3.16 8.60 -11.03
#